data_d2a6471c57a045a74fd0b0effe44d540
#
_entry.id   d2a6471c57a045a74fd0b0effe44d540
#
_cell.length_a   1.000
_cell.length_b   1.000
_cell.length_c   1.000
_cell.angle_alpha   90.00
_cell.angle_beta   90.00
_cell.angle_gamma   90.00
#
_symmetry.space_group_name_H-M   'P 1'
#
loop_
_entity.id
_entity.type
_entity.pdbx_description
1 polymer ?
#
loop_
_entity_poly.entity_id
_entity_poly.type
_entity_poly.pdbx_seq_one_letter_code
_entity_poly.pdbx_strand_id
1 'polypeptide(L)'
;MTPNESLDRFHRQLNARHLSNTTHSNYHLWVSRFFEYCRPDDVSELTIDDAQDFLLNLSENYDYADRTYNVAVDAIRSFFELVLHIHGSGKEFLKRKVSVVQKNPITPDQALTLLESCQDPMLKAAIALGFGCGMRIEEIVTLKVVNIHKGSRFITIENSKGNKTRTVKYSLSAMEILQNYCRIRGITSASKDSYIFPSEKKSGDHMSCSVLSYTFRNYLQTISFYLPDQTFHGLRHAFATSLANRNVPLPVIQKLMGHQSAATTAFYIHTPQEEPDELPDLLVREK
;
A
#
# COMPACT_ATOMS: atom_id res chain seq x y z
N MET A 1 -1.23 19.77 -30.63
CA MET A 1 -0.36 18.86 -29.83
C MET A 1 -0.88 17.44 -29.99
N THR A 2 -0.03 16.50 -30.39
CA THR A 2 -0.44 15.11 -30.57
C THR A 2 -0.77 14.42 -29.24
N PRO A 3 -1.56 13.34 -29.24
CA PRO A 3 -1.85 12.55 -28.03
C PRO A 3 -0.57 12.10 -27.28
N ASN A 4 0.44 11.63 -27.99
CA ASN A 4 1.71 11.19 -27.38
C ASN A 4 2.47 12.34 -26.71
N GLU A 5 2.62 13.46 -27.38
CA GLU A 5 3.27 14.67 -26.81
C GLU A 5 2.54 15.15 -25.56
N SER A 6 1.20 15.05 -25.55
CA SER A 6 0.38 15.45 -24.41
C SER A 6 0.52 14.50 -23.21
N LEU A 7 0.61 13.19 -23.46
CA LEU A 7 0.90 12.20 -22.40
C LEU A 7 2.29 12.43 -21.79
N ASP A 8 3.31 12.72 -22.60
CA ASP A 8 4.66 13.04 -22.12
C ASP A 8 4.66 14.32 -21.27
N ARG A 9 3.90 15.33 -21.70
CA ARG A 9 3.73 16.58 -20.92
C ARG A 9 3.01 16.29 -19.61
N PHE A 10 1.93 15.51 -19.64
CA PHE A 10 1.17 15.10 -18.46
C PHE A 10 2.06 14.35 -17.47
N HIS A 11 2.86 13.41 -17.96
CA HIS A 11 3.80 12.64 -17.13
C HIS A 11 4.81 13.55 -16.41
N ARG A 12 5.38 14.53 -17.12
CA ARG A 12 6.28 15.53 -16.52
C ARG A 12 5.60 16.37 -15.44
N GLN A 13 4.35 16.78 -15.66
CA GLN A 13 3.57 17.54 -14.69
C GLN A 13 3.22 16.72 -13.44
N LEU A 14 2.88 15.44 -13.59
CA LEU A 14 2.64 14.53 -12.48
C LEU A 14 3.91 14.29 -11.65
N ASN A 15 5.08 14.15 -12.32
CA ASN A 15 6.38 14.00 -11.65
C ASN A 15 6.71 15.24 -10.80
N ALA A 16 6.50 16.44 -11.32
CA ALA A 16 6.72 17.69 -10.57
C ALA A 16 5.85 17.80 -9.30
N ARG A 17 4.73 17.07 -9.24
CA ARG A 17 3.83 16.98 -8.07
C ARG A 17 4.19 15.85 -7.11
N HIS A 18 5.27 15.11 -7.34
CA HIS A 18 5.73 14.00 -6.50
C HIS A 18 4.66 12.94 -6.23
N LEU A 19 3.79 12.67 -7.19
CA LEU A 19 2.79 11.60 -7.07
C LEU A 19 3.45 10.23 -7.13
N SER A 20 2.78 9.21 -6.57
CA SER A 20 3.31 7.84 -6.58
C SER A 20 3.32 7.24 -8.00
N ASN A 21 4.25 6.30 -8.25
CA ASN A 21 4.32 5.57 -9.52
C ASN A 21 2.99 4.88 -9.87
N THR A 22 2.29 4.37 -8.86
CA THR A 22 0.95 3.75 -9.04
C THR A 22 -0.08 4.78 -9.52
N THR A 23 -0.06 6.00 -8.96
CA THR A 23 -0.93 7.09 -9.42
C THR A 23 -0.62 7.47 -10.85
N HIS A 24 0.69 7.58 -11.20
CA HIS A 24 1.12 7.84 -12.56
C HIS A 24 0.61 6.80 -13.55
N SER A 25 0.81 5.51 -13.26
CA SER A 25 0.36 4.43 -14.14
C SER A 25 -1.16 4.42 -14.32
N ASN A 26 -1.91 4.65 -13.23
CA ASN A 26 -3.37 4.73 -13.30
C ASN A 26 -3.84 5.95 -14.12
N TYR A 27 -3.24 7.12 -13.90
CA TYR A 27 -3.64 8.32 -14.63
C TYR A 27 -3.28 8.20 -16.12
N HIS A 28 -2.10 7.67 -16.43
CA HIS A 28 -1.71 7.38 -17.80
C HIS A 28 -2.71 6.44 -18.49
N LEU A 29 -3.09 5.34 -17.81
CA LEU A 29 -4.06 4.37 -18.34
C LEU A 29 -5.40 5.04 -18.69
N TRP A 30 -5.94 5.87 -17.78
CA TRP A 30 -7.24 6.48 -18.01
C TRP A 30 -7.21 7.56 -19.07
N VAL A 31 -6.16 8.37 -19.15
CA VAL A 31 -5.99 9.37 -20.22
C VAL A 31 -5.77 8.68 -21.57
N SER A 32 -5.02 7.58 -21.64
CA SER A 32 -4.87 6.80 -22.88
C SER A 32 -6.21 6.24 -23.36
N ARG A 33 -7.03 5.69 -22.47
CA ARG A 33 -8.39 5.22 -22.79
C ARG A 33 -9.32 6.34 -23.25
N PHE A 34 -9.16 7.52 -22.69
CA PHE A 34 -9.90 8.72 -23.13
C PHE A 34 -9.52 9.09 -24.56
N PHE A 35 -8.23 9.04 -24.91
CA PHE A 35 -7.80 9.27 -26.30
C PHE A 35 -8.25 8.17 -27.27
N GLU A 36 -8.29 6.91 -26.82
CA GLU A 36 -8.85 5.81 -27.62
C GLU A 36 -10.36 6.01 -27.89
N TYR A 37 -11.08 6.63 -26.98
CA TYR A 37 -12.50 6.95 -27.10
C TYR A 37 -12.73 8.14 -28.03
N CYS A 38 -12.09 9.29 -27.78
CA CYS A 38 -12.31 10.53 -28.53
C CYS A 38 -11.57 10.53 -29.88
N ARG A 39 -10.43 9.83 -30.00
CA ARG A 39 -9.55 9.78 -31.20
C ARG A 39 -9.20 11.16 -31.73
N PRO A 40 -8.68 12.07 -30.91
CA PRO A 40 -8.38 13.42 -31.34
C PRO A 40 -7.13 13.44 -32.25
N ASP A 41 -7.20 14.18 -33.36
CA ASP A 41 -6.03 14.50 -34.17
C ASP A 41 -5.17 15.54 -33.45
N ASP A 42 -5.77 16.55 -32.85
CA ASP A 42 -5.15 17.53 -31.98
C ASP A 42 -5.84 17.55 -30.60
N VAL A 43 -5.07 17.33 -29.56
CA VAL A 43 -5.56 17.28 -28.16
C VAL A 43 -6.10 18.63 -27.68
N SER A 44 -5.70 19.74 -28.31
CA SER A 44 -6.21 21.08 -27.99
C SER A 44 -7.68 21.31 -28.39
N GLU A 45 -8.25 20.42 -29.18
CA GLU A 45 -9.66 20.46 -29.57
C GLU A 45 -10.58 19.77 -28.57
N LEU A 46 -10.00 19.00 -27.63
CA LEU A 46 -10.78 18.31 -26.60
C LEU A 46 -11.45 19.30 -25.65
N THR A 47 -12.73 19.05 -25.39
CA THR A 47 -13.60 19.86 -24.54
C THR A 47 -13.98 19.16 -23.24
N ILE A 48 -14.57 19.88 -22.32
CA ILE A 48 -15.16 19.30 -21.10
C ILE A 48 -16.32 18.36 -21.46
N ASP A 49 -17.07 18.63 -22.51
CA ASP A 49 -18.17 17.78 -22.98
C ASP A 49 -17.63 16.42 -23.43
N ASP A 50 -16.51 16.37 -24.16
CA ASP A 50 -15.85 15.09 -24.52
C ASP A 50 -15.43 14.29 -23.28
N ALA A 51 -14.95 14.97 -22.24
CA ALA A 51 -14.61 14.31 -20.99
C ALA A 51 -15.84 13.75 -20.27
N GLN A 52 -16.96 14.50 -20.28
CA GLN A 52 -18.22 14.05 -19.67
C GLN A 52 -18.81 12.87 -20.46
N ASP A 53 -18.82 12.91 -21.78
CA ASP A 53 -19.27 11.80 -22.64
C ASP A 53 -18.46 10.53 -22.39
N PHE A 54 -17.13 10.66 -22.28
CA PHE A 54 -16.28 9.52 -21.91
C PHE A 54 -16.61 8.95 -20.53
N LEU A 55 -16.77 9.80 -19.54
CA LEU A 55 -17.11 9.36 -18.17
C LEU A 55 -18.51 8.75 -18.09
N LEU A 56 -19.47 9.27 -18.86
CA LEU A 56 -20.79 8.68 -18.99
C LEU A 56 -20.72 7.31 -19.66
N ASN A 57 -19.97 7.19 -20.75
CA ASN A 57 -19.70 5.92 -21.42
C ASN A 57 -19.12 4.87 -20.46
N LEU A 58 -18.14 5.27 -19.60
CA LEU A 58 -17.61 4.37 -18.57
C LEU A 58 -18.68 3.94 -17.57
N SER A 59 -19.60 4.83 -17.25
CA SER A 59 -20.67 4.56 -16.29
C SER A 59 -21.74 3.61 -16.82
N GLU A 60 -22.06 3.71 -18.09
CA GLU A 60 -23.16 2.97 -18.73
C GLU A 60 -22.72 1.62 -19.29
N ASN A 61 -21.51 1.54 -19.83
CA ASN A 61 -21.04 0.38 -20.56
C ASN A 61 -20.04 -0.51 -19.83
N TYR A 62 -19.60 -0.09 -18.62
CA TYR A 62 -18.62 -0.85 -17.84
C TYR A 62 -19.02 -0.90 -16.37
N ASP A 63 -18.98 -2.10 -15.78
CA ASP A 63 -19.25 -2.32 -14.36
C ASP A 63 -18.00 -2.06 -13.50
N TYR A 64 -17.49 -0.83 -13.54
CA TYR A 64 -16.38 -0.43 -12.67
C TYR A 64 -16.86 -0.12 -11.26
N ALA A 65 -16.12 -0.62 -10.25
CA ALA A 65 -16.30 -0.21 -8.86
C ALA A 65 -16.18 1.32 -8.73
N ASP A 66 -16.99 1.94 -7.89
CA ASP A 66 -17.05 3.41 -7.70
C ASP A 66 -15.66 4.05 -7.47
N ARG A 67 -14.78 3.37 -6.72
CA ARG A 67 -13.41 3.86 -6.52
C ARG A 67 -12.60 3.88 -7.80
N THR A 68 -12.76 2.87 -8.66
CA THR A 68 -12.06 2.79 -9.95
C THR A 68 -12.57 3.87 -10.89
N TYR A 69 -13.89 4.07 -10.96
CA TYR A 69 -14.50 5.16 -11.69
C TYR A 69 -13.99 6.53 -11.20
N ASN A 70 -13.94 6.75 -9.89
CA ASN A 70 -13.45 8.01 -9.32
C ASN A 70 -11.97 8.29 -9.62
N VAL A 71 -11.15 7.24 -9.78
CA VAL A 71 -9.76 7.39 -10.26
C VAL A 71 -9.72 7.85 -11.71
N ALA A 72 -10.63 7.35 -12.58
CA ALA A 72 -10.76 7.84 -13.94
C ALA A 72 -11.15 9.34 -13.97
N VAL A 73 -12.14 9.72 -13.18
CA VAL A 73 -12.55 11.13 -13.03
C VAL A 73 -11.36 12.01 -12.61
N ASP A 74 -10.58 11.58 -11.59
CA ASP A 74 -9.43 12.35 -11.13
C ASP A 74 -8.32 12.46 -12.19
N ALA A 75 -8.10 11.39 -12.96
CA ALA A 75 -7.11 11.36 -14.03
C ALA A 75 -7.47 12.34 -15.15
N ILE A 76 -8.72 12.28 -15.64
CA ILE A 76 -9.21 13.13 -16.73
C ILE A 76 -9.22 14.60 -16.28
N ARG A 77 -9.76 14.90 -15.10
CA ARG A 77 -9.72 16.26 -14.53
C ARG A 77 -8.30 16.79 -14.45
N SER A 78 -7.37 15.98 -13.90
CA SER A 78 -5.96 16.39 -13.77
C SER A 78 -5.30 16.63 -15.14
N PHE A 79 -5.66 15.86 -16.16
CA PHE A 79 -5.18 16.07 -17.53
C PHE A 79 -5.67 17.42 -18.09
N PHE A 80 -6.95 17.73 -17.99
CA PHE A 80 -7.51 19.01 -18.43
C PHE A 80 -6.86 20.18 -17.71
N GLU A 81 -6.71 20.10 -16.38
CA GLU A 81 -6.08 21.16 -15.59
C GLU A 81 -4.59 21.36 -15.93
N LEU A 82 -3.83 20.29 -16.07
CA LEU A 82 -2.37 20.33 -16.16
C LEU A 82 -1.83 20.49 -17.59
N VAL A 83 -2.53 19.96 -18.57
CA VAL A 83 -2.07 19.91 -19.95
C VAL A 83 -2.82 20.91 -20.82
N LEU A 84 -4.14 20.95 -20.72
CA LEU A 84 -4.99 21.84 -21.51
C LEU A 84 -5.21 23.20 -20.84
N HIS A 85 -4.88 23.33 -19.54
CA HIS A 85 -5.12 24.54 -18.73
C HIS A 85 -6.60 24.93 -18.66
N ILE A 86 -7.49 23.93 -18.79
CA ILE A 86 -8.92 24.08 -18.65
C ILE A 86 -9.31 23.71 -17.23
N HIS A 87 -9.85 24.65 -16.49
CA HIS A 87 -10.29 24.45 -15.12
C HIS A 87 -11.81 24.24 -15.12
N GLY A 88 -12.22 22.97 -15.02
CA GLY A 88 -13.61 22.61 -14.83
C GLY A 88 -14.09 22.92 -13.41
N SER A 89 -15.35 23.32 -13.24
CA SER A 89 -15.98 23.36 -11.92
C SER A 89 -16.15 21.92 -11.41
N GLY A 90 -16.15 21.72 -10.08
CA GLY A 90 -16.36 20.38 -9.49
C GLY A 90 -17.69 19.71 -9.88
N LYS A 91 -18.59 20.44 -10.57
CA LYS A 91 -19.87 19.93 -11.09
C LYS A 91 -19.71 19.19 -12.42
N GLU A 92 -18.65 19.44 -13.17
CA GLU A 92 -18.38 18.83 -14.47
C GLU A 92 -17.71 17.46 -14.35
N PHE A 93 -16.96 17.24 -13.25
CA PHE A 93 -16.26 16.00 -12.95
C PHE A 93 -16.86 15.31 -11.72
N LEU A 94 -18.10 14.84 -11.86
CA LEU A 94 -18.84 14.22 -10.75
C LEU A 94 -18.28 12.84 -10.39
N LYS A 95 -17.93 12.69 -9.13
CA LYS A 95 -17.54 11.42 -8.55
C LYS A 95 -18.75 10.65 -8.04
N ARG A 96 -18.69 9.33 -8.12
CA ARG A 96 -19.67 8.46 -7.47
C ARG A 96 -19.45 8.47 -5.96
N LYS A 97 -20.56 8.37 -5.22
CA LYS A 97 -20.50 8.20 -3.77
C LYS A 97 -20.01 6.77 -3.49
N VAL A 98 -18.80 6.67 -2.96
CA VAL A 98 -18.25 5.36 -2.57
C VAL A 98 -18.98 4.87 -1.32
N SER A 99 -19.73 3.78 -1.46
CA SER A 99 -20.28 3.07 -0.31
C SER A 99 -19.13 2.46 0.51
N VAL A 100 -19.17 2.65 1.82
CA VAL A 100 -18.24 1.97 2.73
C VAL A 100 -18.71 0.52 2.85
N VAL A 101 -18.19 -0.35 1.98
CA VAL A 101 -18.38 -1.78 2.16
C VAL A 101 -17.64 -2.18 3.44
N GLN A 102 -18.39 -2.70 4.40
CA GLN A 102 -17.79 -3.23 5.62
C GLN A 102 -16.98 -4.48 5.24
N LYS A 103 -15.66 -4.33 5.21
CA LYS A 103 -14.76 -5.45 4.95
C LYS A 103 -14.66 -6.31 6.20
N ASN A 104 -14.48 -7.61 6.02
CA ASN A 104 -14.18 -8.53 7.11
C ASN A 104 -12.66 -8.51 7.39
N PRO A 105 -12.19 -7.69 8.35
CA PRO A 105 -10.77 -7.61 8.63
C PRO A 105 -10.28 -8.93 9.23
N ILE A 106 -9.02 -9.29 8.98
CA ILE A 106 -8.36 -10.37 9.73
C ILE A 106 -8.28 -9.92 11.19
N THR A 107 -8.84 -10.74 12.10
CA THR A 107 -8.75 -10.48 13.55
C THR A 107 -7.36 -10.84 14.10
N PRO A 108 -6.94 -10.32 15.27
CA PRO A 108 -5.68 -10.72 15.90
C PRO A 108 -5.52 -12.23 16.07
N ASP A 109 -6.58 -12.94 16.51
CA ASP A 109 -6.56 -14.39 16.70
C ASP A 109 -6.42 -15.14 15.37
N GLN A 110 -7.11 -14.67 14.33
CA GLN A 110 -6.93 -15.19 12.97
C GLN A 110 -5.51 -14.99 12.46
N ALA A 111 -4.92 -13.81 12.71
CA ALA A 111 -3.55 -13.52 12.31
C ALA A 111 -2.53 -14.43 13.03
N LEU A 112 -2.73 -14.71 14.32
CA LEU A 112 -1.93 -15.69 15.06
C LEU A 112 -2.08 -17.10 14.48
N THR A 113 -3.31 -17.54 14.21
CA THR A 113 -3.59 -18.85 13.62
C THR A 113 -2.93 -18.98 12.25
N LEU A 114 -2.98 -17.92 11.41
CA LEU A 114 -2.27 -17.87 10.12
C LEU A 114 -0.76 -18.02 10.29
N LEU A 115 -0.17 -17.35 11.28
CA LEU A 115 1.26 -17.45 11.55
C LEU A 115 1.67 -18.85 12.03
N GLU A 116 0.91 -19.41 12.98
CA GLU A 116 1.20 -20.71 13.60
C GLU A 116 1.11 -21.85 12.58
N SER A 117 0.04 -21.86 11.75
CA SER A 117 -0.22 -22.91 10.78
C SER A 117 0.59 -22.79 9.48
N CYS A 118 1.22 -21.63 9.21
CA CYS A 118 2.00 -21.42 8.00
C CYS A 118 3.29 -22.25 8.00
N GLN A 119 3.43 -23.15 7.02
CA GLN A 119 4.62 -24.00 6.86
C GLN A 119 5.66 -23.40 5.90
N ASP A 120 5.26 -22.50 5.01
CA ASP A 120 6.18 -21.81 4.09
C ASP A 120 7.01 -20.77 4.86
N PRO A 121 8.35 -20.94 4.95
CA PRO A 121 9.19 -20.04 5.73
C PRO A 121 9.17 -18.58 5.22
N MET A 122 9.06 -18.38 3.90
CA MET A 122 9.00 -17.05 3.28
C MET A 122 7.69 -16.36 3.66
N LEU A 123 6.57 -17.04 3.46
CA LEU A 123 5.26 -16.49 3.78
C LEU A 123 5.11 -16.25 5.29
N LYS A 124 5.61 -17.16 6.13
CA LYS A 124 5.62 -17.03 7.59
C LYS A 124 6.39 -15.79 8.03
N ALA A 125 7.56 -15.53 7.44
CA ALA A 125 8.34 -14.33 7.72
C ALA A 125 7.59 -13.05 7.28
N ALA A 126 6.95 -13.08 6.11
CA ALA A 126 6.14 -11.95 5.65
C ALA A 126 4.91 -11.68 6.56
N ILE A 127 4.20 -12.73 7.01
CA ILE A 127 3.10 -12.62 7.97
C ILE A 127 3.59 -12.02 9.29
N ALA A 128 4.74 -12.51 9.80
CA ALA A 128 5.33 -11.99 11.04
C ALA A 128 5.66 -10.49 10.96
N LEU A 129 6.17 -10.01 9.82
CA LEU A 129 6.43 -8.58 9.60
C LEU A 129 5.13 -7.78 9.43
N GLY A 130 4.14 -8.32 8.73
CA GLY A 130 2.84 -7.67 8.53
C GLY A 130 2.03 -7.53 9.83
N PHE A 131 1.97 -8.61 10.62
CA PHE A 131 1.20 -8.65 11.87
C PHE A 131 2.03 -8.23 13.09
N GLY A 132 3.29 -8.66 13.21
CA GLY A 132 4.12 -8.36 14.39
C GLY A 132 4.77 -6.98 14.37
N CYS A 133 4.90 -6.36 13.17
CA CYS A 133 5.55 -5.05 13.00
C CYS A 133 4.64 -4.02 12.30
N GLY A 134 3.45 -4.41 11.85
CA GLY A 134 2.53 -3.53 11.16
C GLY A 134 3.06 -2.99 9.81
N MET A 135 3.97 -3.70 9.15
CA MET A 135 4.55 -3.28 7.88
C MET A 135 3.57 -3.42 6.71
N ARG A 136 3.68 -2.52 5.72
CA ARG A 136 2.95 -2.62 4.44
C ARG A 136 3.62 -3.67 3.54
N ILE A 137 2.86 -4.24 2.62
CA ILE A 137 3.39 -5.26 1.71
C ILE A 137 4.58 -4.73 0.88
N GLU A 138 4.51 -3.49 0.41
CA GLU A 138 5.59 -2.82 -0.32
C GLU A 138 6.85 -2.68 0.54
N GLU A 139 6.68 -2.35 1.82
CA GLU A 139 7.78 -2.19 2.78
C GLU A 139 8.45 -3.53 3.09
N ILE A 140 7.69 -4.63 3.07
CA ILE A 140 8.20 -5.98 3.28
C ILE A 140 9.01 -6.46 2.09
N VAL A 141 8.46 -6.37 0.88
CA VAL A 141 9.15 -6.89 -0.31
C VAL A 141 10.43 -6.11 -0.63
N THR A 142 10.48 -4.81 -0.30
CA THR A 142 11.66 -3.95 -0.52
C THR A 142 12.64 -3.96 0.65
N LEU A 143 12.39 -4.75 1.71
CA LEU A 143 13.26 -4.80 2.88
C LEU A 143 14.63 -5.38 2.54
N LYS A 144 15.70 -4.64 2.89
CA LYS A 144 17.08 -5.08 2.75
C LYS A 144 17.70 -5.49 4.08
N VAL A 145 18.77 -6.27 4.02
CA VAL A 145 19.53 -6.71 5.21
C VAL A 145 20.05 -5.52 6.02
N VAL A 146 20.55 -4.47 5.36
CA VAL A 146 21.09 -3.25 6.00
C VAL A 146 20.05 -2.51 6.84
N ASN A 147 18.77 -2.67 6.52
CA ASN A 147 17.69 -1.98 7.22
C ASN A 147 17.34 -2.58 8.60
N ILE A 148 17.91 -3.75 8.95
CA ILE A 148 17.60 -4.46 10.20
C ILE A 148 18.66 -4.15 11.25
N HIS A 149 18.25 -3.43 12.31
CA HIS A 149 19.13 -3.01 13.39
C HIS A 149 18.93 -3.90 14.62
N LYS A 150 19.76 -4.95 14.73
CA LYS A 150 19.62 -5.97 15.79
C LYS A 150 19.82 -5.42 17.20
N GLY A 151 20.79 -4.52 17.42
CA GLY A 151 21.10 -3.99 18.73
C GLY A 151 20.01 -3.09 19.33
N SER A 152 19.31 -2.34 18.48
CA SER A 152 18.28 -1.36 18.86
C SER A 152 16.85 -1.82 18.56
N ARG A 153 16.69 -3.07 18.08
CA ARG A 153 15.40 -3.73 17.82
C ARG A 153 14.45 -2.92 16.92
N PHE A 154 14.97 -2.30 15.86
CA PHE A 154 14.13 -1.64 14.89
C PHE A 154 14.53 -1.97 13.44
N ILE A 155 13.60 -1.76 12.54
CA ILE A 155 13.76 -1.83 11.09
C ILE A 155 13.61 -0.41 10.56
N THR A 156 14.55 0.04 9.74
CA THR A 156 14.42 1.28 8.96
C THR A 156 13.66 0.99 7.68
N ILE A 157 12.58 1.71 7.43
CA ILE A 157 11.81 1.64 6.19
C ILE A 157 12.13 2.89 5.39
N GLU A 158 12.84 2.69 4.29
CA GLU A 158 13.17 3.74 3.32
C GLU A 158 12.02 3.91 2.32
N ASN A 159 11.87 5.12 1.77
CA ASN A 159 10.91 5.41 0.72
C ASN A 159 9.45 5.04 1.05
N SER A 160 9.04 5.16 2.31
CA SER A 160 7.62 5.02 2.64
C SER A 160 6.79 6.10 1.91
N LYS A 161 5.47 5.93 1.85
CA LYS A 161 4.55 6.84 1.14
C LYS A 161 4.89 8.31 1.43
N GLY A 162 5.27 9.08 0.40
CA GLY A 162 5.71 10.48 0.51
C GLY A 162 7.22 10.65 0.69
N ASN A 163 8.03 9.66 0.31
CA ASN A 163 9.51 9.68 0.34
C ASN A 163 10.11 9.96 1.73
N LYS A 164 9.44 9.50 2.80
CA LYS A 164 9.89 9.66 4.18
C LYS A 164 10.38 8.34 4.74
N THR A 165 11.53 8.40 5.41
CA THR A 165 12.05 7.27 6.20
C THR A 165 11.28 7.18 7.52
N ARG A 166 10.91 5.95 7.92
CA ARG A 166 10.35 5.66 9.24
C ARG A 166 11.02 4.46 9.87
N THR A 167 10.98 4.36 11.17
CA THR A 167 11.43 3.18 11.91
C THR A 167 10.23 2.37 12.40
N VAL A 168 10.41 1.07 12.49
CA VAL A 168 9.44 0.13 13.03
C VAL A 168 10.14 -0.74 14.07
N LYS A 169 9.60 -0.79 15.27
CA LYS A 169 10.07 -1.74 16.29
C LYS A 169 9.61 -3.16 15.93
N TYR A 170 10.37 -4.16 16.33
CA TYR A 170 10.02 -5.56 16.17
C TYR A 170 10.16 -6.33 17.49
N SER A 171 9.32 -7.36 17.67
CA SER A 171 9.43 -8.28 18.79
C SER A 171 10.52 -9.34 18.54
N LEU A 172 10.96 -10.02 19.61
CA LEU A 172 11.95 -11.09 19.51
C LEU A 172 11.43 -12.22 18.61
N SER A 173 10.17 -12.63 18.76
CA SER A 173 9.56 -13.69 17.96
C SER A 173 9.52 -13.33 16.47
N ALA A 174 9.21 -12.07 16.10
CA ALA A 174 9.25 -11.63 14.70
C ALA A 174 10.66 -11.75 14.12
N MET A 175 11.67 -11.38 14.91
CA MET A 175 13.06 -11.48 14.48
C MET A 175 13.54 -12.93 14.35
N GLU A 176 13.17 -13.82 15.25
CA GLU A 176 13.50 -15.23 15.19
C GLU A 176 12.93 -15.88 13.92
N ILE A 177 11.68 -15.61 13.60
CA ILE A 177 11.03 -16.10 12.38
C ILE A 177 11.76 -15.59 11.14
N LEU A 178 12.08 -14.28 11.11
CA LEU A 178 12.80 -13.67 10.01
C LEU A 178 14.22 -14.23 9.85
N GLN A 179 14.94 -14.42 10.96
CA GLN A 179 16.28 -15.01 10.94
C GLN A 179 16.27 -16.47 10.48
N ASN A 180 15.26 -17.25 10.88
CA ASN A 180 15.10 -18.61 10.40
C ASN A 180 14.90 -18.64 8.87
N TYR A 181 14.05 -17.78 8.34
CA TYR A 181 13.88 -17.64 6.89
C TYR A 181 15.18 -17.24 6.19
N CYS A 182 15.89 -16.21 6.70
CA CYS A 182 17.17 -15.78 6.16
C CYS A 182 18.20 -16.93 6.14
N ARG A 183 18.25 -17.72 7.21
CA ARG A 183 19.15 -18.89 7.29
C ARG A 183 18.83 -19.94 6.22
N ILE A 184 17.55 -20.26 6.03
CA ILE A 184 17.09 -21.21 5.00
C ILE A 184 17.46 -20.73 3.60
N ARG A 185 17.38 -19.41 3.36
CA ARG A 185 17.72 -18.80 2.05
C ARG A 185 19.20 -18.46 1.86
N GLY A 186 20.06 -18.72 2.86
CA GLY A 186 21.47 -18.35 2.81
C GLY A 186 21.73 -16.85 2.81
N ILE A 187 20.76 -16.03 3.27
CA ILE A 187 20.91 -14.58 3.37
C ILE A 187 21.68 -14.25 4.66
N THR A 188 22.86 -13.63 4.51
CA THR A 188 23.75 -13.32 5.63
C THR A 188 23.91 -11.81 5.83
N SER A 189 24.45 -11.42 6.98
CA SER A 189 24.78 -10.02 7.29
C SER A 189 25.87 -9.43 6.37
N ALA A 190 26.63 -10.27 5.66
CA ALA A 190 27.60 -9.82 4.66
C ALA A 190 26.93 -9.27 3.39
N SER A 191 25.68 -9.67 3.12
CA SER A 191 24.89 -9.25 1.95
C SER A 191 24.06 -8.00 2.24
N LYS A 192 24.68 -6.92 2.72
CA LYS A 192 23.99 -5.72 3.24
C LYS A 192 22.93 -5.16 2.29
N ASP A 193 23.23 -5.07 1.01
CA ASP A 193 22.34 -4.48 0.00
C ASP A 193 21.34 -5.47 -0.59
N SER A 194 21.42 -6.75 -0.18
CA SER A 194 20.48 -7.76 -0.66
C SER A 194 19.10 -7.59 -0.06
N TYR A 195 18.09 -7.83 -0.89
CA TYR A 195 16.72 -7.91 -0.41
C TYR A 195 16.49 -9.16 0.44
N ILE A 196 15.71 -9.03 1.50
CA ILE A 196 15.28 -10.17 2.33
C ILE A 196 14.33 -11.08 1.55
N PHE A 197 13.50 -10.50 0.70
CA PHE A 197 12.56 -11.21 -0.18
C PHE A 197 12.98 -11.02 -1.65
N PRO A 198 14.01 -11.74 -2.13
CA PRO A 198 14.51 -11.58 -3.49
C PRO A 198 13.52 -12.10 -4.53
N SER A 199 13.58 -11.54 -5.73
CA SER A 199 12.85 -12.04 -6.89
C SER A 199 13.47 -13.35 -7.39
N GLU A 200 12.63 -14.34 -7.69
CA GLU A 200 13.08 -15.56 -8.36
C GLU A 200 13.25 -15.40 -9.87
N LYS A 201 12.58 -14.38 -10.44
CA LYS A 201 12.59 -14.13 -11.89
C LYS A 201 13.68 -13.16 -12.34
N LYS A 202 14.10 -12.25 -11.46
CA LYS A 202 15.03 -11.18 -11.79
C LYS A 202 16.10 -11.06 -10.72
N SER A 203 17.30 -11.49 -11.06
CA SER A 203 18.46 -11.44 -10.15
C SER A 203 18.74 -10.01 -9.70
N GLY A 204 19.02 -9.84 -8.40
CA GLY A 204 19.32 -8.53 -7.81
C GLY A 204 18.11 -7.64 -7.53
N ASP A 205 16.89 -8.09 -7.83
CA ASP A 205 15.66 -7.35 -7.55
C ASP A 205 14.85 -8.03 -6.42
N HIS A 206 13.86 -7.32 -5.91
CA HIS A 206 12.96 -7.84 -4.88
C HIS A 206 11.74 -8.56 -5.47
N MET A 207 11.10 -9.39 -4.66
CA MET A 207 9.80 -10.00 -4.98
C MET A 207 8.76 -8.92 -5.25
N SER A 208 7.89 -9.11 -6.24
CA SER A 208 6.80 -8.18 -6.47
C SER A 208 5.69 -8.32 -5.42
N CYS A 209 5.02 -7.20 -5.10
CA CYS A 209 3.85 -7.20 -4.22
C CYS A 209 2.75 -8.13 -4.71
N SER A 210 2.60 -8.26 -6.04
CA SER A 210 1.61 -9.15 -6.65
C SER A 210 1.88 -10.63 -6.34
N VAL A 211 3.15 -11.05 -6.38
CA VAL A 211 3.56 -12.42 -6.02
C VAL A 211 3.26 -12.70 -4.55
N LEU A 212 3.67 -11.82 -3.63
CA LEU A 212 3.40 -12.01 -2.21
C LEU A 212 1.89 -12.00 -1.90
N SER A 213 1.14 -11.08 -2.52
CA SER A 213 -0.32 -11.02 -2.36
C SER A 213 -1.01 -12.28 -2.88
N TYR A 214 -0.56 -12.81 -4.02
CA TYR A 214 -1.10 -14.04 -4.60
C TYR A 214 -0.79 -15.25 -3.72
N THR A 215 0.46 -15.40 -3.26
CA THR A 215 0.87 -16.48 -2.36
C THR A 215 0.06 -16.45 -1.06
N PHE A 216 -0.12 -15.26 -0.47
CA PHE A 216 -0.91 -15.10 0.73
C PHE A 216 -2.39 -15.44 0.52
N ARG A 217 -2.97 -15.02 -0.61
CA ARG A 217 -4.37 -15.34 -0.95
C ARG A 217 -4.59 -16.85 -1.11
N ASN A 218 -3.68 -17.52 -1.82
CA ASN A 218 -3.75 -18.97 -1.97
C ASN A 218 -3.66 -19.68 -0.62
N TYR A 219 -2.78 -19.21 0.26
CA TYR A 219 -2.69 -19.74 1.62
C TYR A 219 -3.98 -19.49 2.41
N LEU A 220 -4.55 -18.29 2.37
CA LEU A 220 -5.83 -17.99 3.03
C LEU A 220 -6.94 -18.96 2.61
N GLN A 221 -7.01 -19.33 1.34
CA GLN A 221 -8.02 -20.26 0.81
C GLN A 221 -7.92 -21.66 1.42
N THR A 222 -6.79 -22.02 2.02
CA THR A 222 -6.62 -23.30 2.73
C THR A 222 -7.12 -23.26 4.20
N ILE A 223 -7.48 -22.07 4.69
CA ILE A 223 -7.86 -21.85 6.08
C ILE A 223 -9.38 -21.79 6.22
N SER A 224 -9.93 -22.43 7.23
CA SER A 224 -11.38 -22.58 7.42
C SER A 224 -12.16 -21.29 7.66
N PHE A 225 -11.50 -20.22 8.09
CA PHE A 225 -12.14 -18.90 8.35
C PHE A 225 -11.92 -17.88 7.20
N TYR A 226 -11.45 -18.33 6.02
CA TYR A 226 -11.23 -17.44 4.88
C TYR A 226 -12.50 -16.73 4.42
N LEU A 227 -12.37 -15.44 4.18
CA LEU A 227 -13.39 -14.61 3.54
C LEU A 227 -12.77 -13.90 2.31
N PRO A 228 -13.51 -13.80 1.18
CA PRO A 228 -12.94 -13.32 -0.11
C PRO A 228 -12.32 -11.93 -0.11
N ASP A 229 -12.74 -11.07 0.81
CA ASP A 229 -12.25 -9.69 0.95
C ASP A 229 -11.04 -9.55 1.88
N GLN A 230 -10.59 -10.67 2.51
CA GLN A 230 -9.39 -10.69 3.33
C GLN A 230 -8.14 -10.61 2.44
N THR A 231 -7.23 -9.71 2.81
CA THR A 231 -6.01 -9.44 2.06
C THR A 231 -4.81 -9.34 2.99
N PHE A 232 -3.60 -9.33 2.44
CA PHE A 232 -2.37 -9.14 3.21
C PHE A 232 -2.41 -7.85 4.08
N HIS A 233 -3.07 -6.79 3.60
CA HIS A 233 -3.24 -5.56 4.37
C HIS A 233 -4.05 -5.75 5.66
N GLY A 234 -4.90 -6.79 5.73
CA GLY A 234 -5.62 -7.19 6.94
C GLY A 234 -4.70 -7.54 8.11
N LEU A 235 -3.49 -8.05 7.86
CA LEU A 235 -2.50 -8.32 8.91
C LEU A 235 -2.07 -7.03 9.63
N ARG A 236 -1.90 -5.95 8.90
CA ARG A 236 -1.57 -4.64 9.47
C ARG A 236 -2.77 -4.05 10.25
N HIS A 237 -4.00 -4.33 9.83
CA HIS A 237 -5.18 -3.99 10.63
C HIS A 237 -5.22 -4.80 11.92
N ALA A 238 -4.93 -6.10 11.86
CA ALA A 238 -4.83 -6.97 13.04
C ALA A 238 -3.77 -6.47 14.03
N PHE A 239 -2.61 -5.99 13.54
CA PHE A 239 -1.58 -5.33 14.35
C PHE A 239 -2.15 -4.14 15.13
N ALA A 240 -2.80 -3.19 14.44
CA ALA A 240 -3.37 -2.01 15.08
C ALA A 240 -4.45 -2.37 16.10
N THR A 241 -5.34 -3.31 15.76
CA THR A 241 -6.40 -3.81 16.65
C THR A 241 -5.80 -4.50 17.88
N SER A 242 -4.74 -5.31 17.71
CA SER A 242 -4.08 -5.99 18.82
C SER A 242 -3.44 -5.01 19.80
N LEU A 243 -2.83 -3.92 19.30
CA LEU A 243 -2.31 -2.85 20.16
C LEU A 243 -3.43 -2.10 20.88
N ALA A 244 -4.53 -1.81 20.19
CA ALA A 244 -5.69 -1.15 20.78
C ALA A 244 -6.31 -2.00 21.89
N ASN A 245 -6.44 -3.33 21.68
CA ASN A 245 -6.94 -4.28 22.70
C ASN A 245 -6.04 -4.34 23.96
N ARG A 246 -4.76 -4.00 23.83
CA ARG A 246 -3.79 -3.87 24.92
C ARG A 246 -3.71 -2.45 25.48
N ASN A 247 -4.70 -1.62 25.21
CA ASN A 247 -4.81 -0.23 25.68
C ASN A 247 -3.64 0.68 25.27
N VAL A 248 -2.92 0.35 24.18
CA VAL A 248 -1.91 1.26 23.62
C VAL A 248 -2.64 2.48 23.06
N PRO A 249 -2.24 3.72 23.45
CA PRO A 249 -2.93 4.92 23.00
C PRO A 249 -2.95 5.09 21.49
N LEU A 250 -4.09 5.53 20.95
CA LEU A 250 -4.28 5.68 19.50
C LEU A 250 -3.19 6.52 18.79
N PRO A 251 -2.69 7.64 19.36
CA PRO A 251 -1.59 8.39 18.75
C PRO A 251 -0.29 7.59 18.63
N VAL A 252 0.01 6.73 19.62
CA VAL A 252 1.17 5.82 19.58
C VAL A 252 0.99 4.78 18.47
N ILE A 253 -0.21 4.17 18.37
CA ILE A 253 -0.53 3.23 17.29
C ILE A 253 -0.37 3.91 15.92
N GLN A 254 -0.89 5.13 15.74
CA GLN A 254 -0.77 5.89 14.50
C GLN A 254 0.69 6.17 14.14
N LYS A 255 1.52 6.54 15.12
CA LYS A 255 2.96 6.76 14.93
C LYS A 255 3.67 5.47 14.52
N LEU A 256 3.42 4.35 15.22
CA LEU A 256 3.96 3.02 14.88
C LEU A 256 3.55 2.58 13.48
N MET A 257 2.32 2.86 13.08
CA MET A 257 1.83 2.58 11.73
C MET A 257 2.35 3.56 10.67
N GLY A 258 2.93 4.70 11.05
CA GLY A 258 3.38 5.72 10.11
C GLY A 258 2.22 6.30 9.30
N HIS A 259 1.09 6.61 9.95
CA HIS A 259 -0.03 7.34 9.35
C HIS A 259 0.28 8.82 9.33
N GLN A 260 0.28 9.44 8.15
CA GLN A 260 0.56 10.87 7.94
C GLN A 260 -0.70 11.74 7.91
N SER A 261 -1.78 11.40 8.58
CA SER A 261 -2.93 12.30 8.63
C SER A 261 -2.69 13.42 9.65
N ALA A 262 -2.28 14.58 9.16
CA ALA A 262 -2.13 15.79 9.98
C ALA A 262 -3.45 16.24 10.66
N ALA A 263 -4.59 15.88 10.11
CA ALA A 263 -5.92 16.24 10.66
C ALA A 263 -6.20 15.56 12.01
N THR A 264 -5.59 14.43 12.33
CA THR A 264 -5.81 13.72 13.61
C THR A 264 -4.79 14.11 14.67
N THR A 265 -3.65 14.66 14.29
CA THR A 265 -2.58 15.07 15.22
C THR A 265 -2.93 16.35 15.99
N ALA A 266 -3.73 17.23 15.41
CA ALA A 266 -4.12 18.50 16.05
C ALA A 266 -4.97 18.33 17.33
N PHE A 267 -5.64 17.18 17.48
CA PHE A 267 -6.51 16.93 18.65
C PHE A 267 -5.74 16.42 19.88
N TYR A 268 -4.48 15.97 19.74
CA TYR A 268 -3.70 15.29 20.80
C TYR A 268 -2.39 15.98 21.17
N ILE A 269 -2.21 17.25 20.83
CA ILE A 269 -0.95 18.01 21.04
C ILE A 269 -0.58 18.19 22.54
N HIS A 270 -1.48 17.89 23.47
CA HIS A 270 -1.28 18.23 24.88
C HIS A 270 -0.85 17.08 25.81
N THR A 271 -0.61 15.87 25.28
CA THR A 271 -0.09 14.80 26.14
C THR A 271 1.18 14.23 25.52
N PRO A 272 2.36 14.43 26.12
CA PRO A 272 3.57 13.70 25.75
C PRO A 272 3.31 12.22 26.04
N GLN A 273 3.08 11.43 25.01
CA GLN A 273 2.96 9.98 25.15
C GLN A 273 4.28 9.37 24.68
N GLU A 274 5.05 8.88 25.66
CA GLU A 274 6.25 8.11 25.40
C GLU A 274 5.87 6.83 24.64
N GLU A 275 6.63 6.51 23.59
CA GLU A 275 6.52 5.20 22.97
C GLU A 275 6.92 4.15 24.00
N PRO A 276 6.19 3.04 24.13
CA PRO A 276 6.62 1.97 25.01
C PRO A 276 8.02 1.52 24.59
N ASP A 277 8.91 1.36 25.56
CA ASP A 277 10.30 0.93 25.32
C ASP A 277 10.35 -0.39 24.57
N GLU A 278 9.42 -1.29 24.86
CA GLU A 278 9.24 -2.54 24.15
C GLU A 278 7.80 -2.65 23.62
N LEU A 279 7.67 -3.04 22.34
CA LEU A 279 6.38 -3.43 21.80
C LEU A 279 5.97 -4.79 22.40
N PRO A 280 4.69 -4.97 22.78
CA PRO A 280 4.20 -6.28 23.19
C PRO A 280 4.42 -7.28 22.05
N ASP A 281 4.85 -8.49 22.42
CA ASP A 281 5.02 -9.55 21.42
C ASP A 281 3.65 -10.09 20.99
N LEU A 282 3.18 -9.63 19.82
CA LEU A 282 1.87 -9.99 19.27
C LEU A 282 1.87 -11.38 18.62
N LEU A 283 3.03 -12.00 18.47
CA LEU A 283 3.17 -13.30 17.80
C LEU A 283 3.11 -14.48 18.77
N VAL A 284 2.91 -14.20 20.05
CA VAL A 284 2.77 -15.21 21.11
C VAL A 284 1.38 -15.09 21.72
N ARG A 285 0.69 -16.24 21.91
CA ARG A 285 -0.59 -16.26 22.63
C ARG A 285 -0.35 -15.93 24.09
N GLU A 286 -1.13 -14.99 24.60
CA GLU A 286 -1.19 -14.76 26.07
C GLU A 286 -1.81 -16.00 26.72
N LYS A 287 -1.19 -16.46 27.82
CA LYS A 287 -1.65 -17.62 28.59
C LYS A 287 -2.87 -17.29 29.42
#